data_922a6a4495b69310ad69672adbabf7c5
#
_entry.id   922a6a4495b69310ad69672adbabf7c5
#
_cell.length_a   1.000
_cell.length_b   1.000
_cell.length_c   1.000
_cell.angle_alpha   90.00
_cell.angle_beta   90.00
_cell.angle_gamma   90.00
#
_symmetry.space_group_name_H-M   'P 1'
#
loop_
_entity.id
_entity.type
_entity.pdbx_description
1 polymer ?
#
loop_
_entity_poly.entity_id
_entity_poly.type
_entity_poly.pdbx_seq_one_letter_code
_entity_poly.pdbx_strand_id
1 'polypeptide(L)'
;MKRDIDFNQAPLLLIWEITRSCELACRHCRASAENRRDPRELSTEQGYRLIDDVAKMGTPLIIFTGGDPLQREDLEDLIRYAKGAGLRVGTIPATTPRLTRERLVSLQKAGVDQVAFSIDGATEAEHDDFRRVPGSFALAMQGAAWARELGLPLQANTVFGSWNVHRFDALAELVASLGVVFWEVFLLVPTGRGSELQGCSAEQVEDLFAKIHAFSKAGGSKFIIKITEGQHYRRYVAQHAGPPTPGRRPDFVSVKAVHAGNGFCFVDHVGNICPSGFLPIECGNVREVSVIDVYRNHPVFRQLKDASLLQGRCGVCEFQPVCGGGSRARAYAVTGQLFAEDPACSYEPASLAV
;
A
#
# COMPACT_ATOMS: atom_id res chain seq x y z
N MET A 1 9.03 -16.44 -15.77
CA MET A 1 9.62 -15.25 -16.44
C MET A 1 9.14 -14.01 -15.71
N LYS A 2 10.04 -13.23 -15.10
CA LYS A 2 9.71 -11.86 -14.64
C LYS A 2 9.49 -11.01 -15.90
N ARG A 3 8.25 -10.65 -16.23
CA ARG A 3 8.01 -9.62 -17.24
C ARG A 3 8.53 -8.32 -16.64
N ASP A 4 9.51 -7.72 -17.29
CA ASP A 4 9.92 -6.34 -16.97
C ASP A 4 8.77 -5.42 -17.42
N ILE A 5 8.05 -4.85 -16.45
CA ILE A 5 6.85 -4.05 -16.73
C ILE A 5 7.30 -2.62 -17.01
N ASP A 6 6.99 -2.14 -18.21
CA ASP A 6 7.18 -0.73 -18.53
C ASP A 6 6.09 0.10 -17.82
N PHE A 7 6.48 0.85 -16.79
CA PHE A 7 5.58 1.72 -16.04
C PHE A 7 5.03 2.90 -16.84
N ASN A 8 5.53 3.14 -18.05
CA ASN A 8 4.90 4.08 -18.95
C ASN A 8 3.62 3.50 -19.59
N GLN A 9 3.57 2.16 -19.72
CA GLN A 9 2.48 1.45 -20.37
C GLN A 9 1.48 0.84 -19.41
N ALA A 10 1.94 0.31 -18.27
CA ALA A 10 1.10 -0.36 -17.29
C ALA A 10 1.65 -0.20 -15.86
N PRO A 11 0.80 -0.06 -14.83
CA PRO A 11 1.23 -0.17 -13.46
C PRO A 11 1.55 -1.63 -13.10
N LEU A 12 2.41 -1.84 -12.10
CA LEU A 12 2.62 -3.14 -11.48
C LEU A 12 1.36 -3.65 -10.78
N LEU A 13 0.60 -2.72 -10.19
CA LEU A 13 -0.64 -3.04 -9.51
C LEU A 13 -1.65 -1.89 -9.64
N LEU A 14 -2.92 -2.28 -9.72
CA LEU A 14 -4.04 -1.37 -9.54
C LEU A 14 -4.77 -1.74 -8.25
N ILE A 15 -5.02 -0.76 -7.40
CA ILE A 15 -5.88 -0.91 -6.22
C ILE A 15 -7.24 -0.30 -6.54
N TRP A 16 -8.30 -1.09 -6.32
CA TRP A 16 -9.65 -0.60 -6.41
C TRP A 16 -10.29 -0.62 -5.01
N GLU A 17 -10.66 0.57 -4.53
CA GLU A 17 -11.51 0.74 -3.34
C GLU A 17 -12.95 0.43 -3.74
N ILE A 18 -13.36 -0.82 -3.57
CA ILE A 18 -14.68 -1.29 -4.07
C ILE A 18 -15.87 -0.73 -3.28
N THR A 19 -15.63 -0.26 -2.06
CA THR A 19 -16.63 0.35 -1.18
C THR A 19 -15.95 1.25 -0.16
N ARG A 20 -16.66 2.26 0.36
CA ARG A 20 -16.25 3.02 1.55
C ARG A 20 -16.89 2.51 2.84
N SER A 21 -17.85 1.59 2.75
CA SER A 21 -18.51 1.05 3.93
C SER A 21 -17.54 0.26 4.80
N CYS A 22 -17.54 0.56 6.12
CA CYS A 22 -16.73 -0.14 7.10
C CYS A 22 -17.29 0.04 8.50
N GLU A 23 -17.30 -1.02 9.30
CA GLU A 23 -17.71 -0.98 10.71
C GLU A 23 -16.61 -0.43 11.63
N LEU A 24 -15.35 -0.34 11.15
CA LEU A 24 -14.27 0.28 11.90
C LEU A 24 -14.24 1.81 11.74
N ALA A 25 -13.76 2.49 12.78
CA ALA A 25 -13.61 3.94 12.80
C ALA A 25 -12.14 4.39 12.98
N CYS A 26 -11.21 3.68 12.34
CA CYS A 26 -9.77 3.83 12.51
C CYS A 26 -9.30 5.30 12.44
N ARG A 27 -8.39 5.68 13.34
CA ARG A 27 -7.87 7.07 13.44
C ARG A 27 -7.16 7.53 12.16
N HIS A 28 -6.47 6.62 11.47
CA HIS A 28 -5.70 6.93 10.24
C HIS A 28 -6.46 6.71 8.93
N CYS A 29 -7.77 6.43 8.98
CA CYS A 29 -8.49 6.01 7.80
C CYS A 29 -8.43 7.04 6.68
N ARG A 30 -7.68 6.73 5.62
CA ARG A 30 -7.53 7.51 4.41
C ARG A 30 -8.88 7.83 3.74
N ALA A 31 -9.76 6.82 3.69
CA ALA A 31 -11.07 6.91 3.04
C ALA A 31 -12.10 7.66 3.89
N SER A 32 -11.81 7.94 5.17
CA SER A 32 -12.83 8.41 6.12
C SER A 32 -14.10 7.55 6.09
N ALA A 33 -13.88 6.22 6.07
CA ALA A 33 -14.95 5.22 5.92
C ALA A 33 -16.06 5.39 6.96
N GLU A 34 -17.29 5.11 6.54
CA GLU A 34 -18.51 5.12 7.36
C GLU A 34 -19.20 3.76 7.23
N ASN A 35 -20.01 3.37 8.24
CA ASN A 35 -20.77 2.11 8.16
C ASN A 35 -22.04 2.27 7.30
N ARG A 36 -21.85 2.71 6.06
CA ARG A 36 -22.92 2.88 5.06
C ARG A 36 -22.34 2.82 3.66
N ARG A 37 -22.95 2.02 2.79
CA ARG A 37 -22.59 1.99 1.37
C ARG A 37 -23.00 3.27 0.66
N ASP A 38 -22.12 3.77 -0.21
CA ASP A 38 -22.45 4.88 -1.11
C ASP A 38 -23.28 4.34 -2.30
N PRO A 39 -24.48 4.88 -2.59
CA PRO A 39 -25.26 4.43 -3.74
C PRO A 39 -24.61 4.67 -5.09
N ARG A 40 -23.55 5.48 -5.14
CA ARG A 40 -22.76 5.75 -6.35
C ARG A 40 -21.63 4.75 -6.57
N GLU A 41 -21.45 3.75 -5.71
CA GLU A 41 -20.43 2.71 -5.93
C GLU A 41 -20.58 2.08 -7.31
N LEU A 42 -19.44 1.66 -7.90
CA LEU A 42 -19.49 0.95 -9.18
C LEU A 42 -20.32 -0.34 -9.04
N SER A 43 -21.22 -0.59 -10.01
CA SER A 43 -21.93 -1.85 -10.10
C SER A 43 -20.97 -3.01 -10.44
N THR A 44 -21.44 -4.23 -10.28
CA THR A 44 -20.68 -5.44 -10.64
C THR A 44 -20.24 -5.41 -12.10
N GLU A 45 -21.13 -5.01 -13.03
CA GLU A 45 -20.83 -4.93 -14.47
C GLU A 45 -19.84 -3.82 -14.78
N GLN A 46 -19.89 -2.69 -14.04
CA GLN A 46 -18.89 -1.64 -14.15
C GLN A 46 -17.53 -2.12 -13.64
N GLY A 47 -17.54 -2.91 -12.56
CA GLY A 47 -16.36 -3.58 -12.03
C GLY A 47 -15.73 -4.56 -13.03
N TYR A 48 -16.53 -5.34 -13.74
CA TYR A 48 -16.03 -6.25 -14.78
C TYR A 48 -15.34 -5.48 -15.91
N ARG A 49 -15.93 -4.37 -16.37
CA ARG A 49 -15.28 -3.51 -17.38
C ARG A 49 -13.95 -2.93 -16.92
N LEU A 50 -13.87 -2.50 -15.65
CA LEU A 50 -12.60 -2.04 -15.08
C LEU A 50 -11.57 -3.17 -15.04
N ILE A 51 -11.96 -4.39 -14.63
CA ILE A 51 -11.07 -5.55 -14.61
C ILE A 51 -10.57 -5.90 -16.01
N ASP A 52 -11.44 -5.84 -17.03
CA ASP A 52 -11.05 -6.04 -18.43
C ASP A 52 -9.99 -5.03 -18.88
N ASP A 53 -10.17 -3.76 -18.56
CA ASP A 53 -9.22 -2.71 -18.89
C ASP A 53 -7.88 -2.94 -18.17
N VAL A 54 -7.89 -3.33 -16.90
CA VAL A 54 -6.69 -3.67 -16.12
C VAL A 54 -5.92 -4.82 -16.77
N ALA A 55 -6.63 -5.87 -17.19
CA ALA A 55 -6.02 -7.01 -17.87
C ALA A 55 -5.46 -6.63 -19.25
N LYS A 56 -6.22 -5.88 -20.07
CA LYS A 56 -5.80 -5.36 -21.39
C LYS A 56 -4.59 -4.44 -21.27
N MET A 57 -4.51 -3.64 -20.21
CA MET A 57 -3.36 -2.76 -19.95
C MET A 57 -2.07 -3.55 -19.71
N GLY A 58 -2.17 -4.81 -19.29
CA GLY A 58 -1.04 -5.67 -18.94
C GLY A 58 -0.60 -5.57 -17.48
N THR A 59 -1.43 -4.97 -16.63
CA THR A 59 -1.24 -4.93 -15.17
C THR A 59 -1.40 -6.34 -14.60
N PRO A 60 -0.40 -6.87 -13.87
CA PRO A 60 -0.46 -8.26 -13.42
C PRO A 60 -1.24 -8.49 -12.13
N LEU A 61 -1.50 -7.42 -11.35
CA LEU A 61 -2.06 -7.52 -10.01
C LEU A 61 -3.18 -6.49 -9.80
N ILE A 62 -4.34 -6.96 -9.37
CA ILE A 62 -5.41 -6.13 -8.84
C ILE A 62 -5.61 -6.41 -7.35
N ILE A 63 -5.84 -5.36 -6.56
CA ILE A 63 -6.13 -5.48 -5.13
C ILE A 63 -7.50 -4.86 -4.85
N PHE A 64 -8.41 -5.66 -4.32
CA PHE A 64 -9.70 -5.19 -3.83
C PHE A 64 -9.56 -4.74 -2.39
N THR A 65 -9.80 -3.45 -2.17
CA THR A 65 -9.78 -2.83 -0.85
C THR A 65 -11.06 -2.01 -0.66
N GLY A 66 -11.11 -1.25 0.41
CA GLY A 66 -12.24 -0.35 0.65
C GLY A 66 -12.17 0.25 2.02
N GLY A 67 -13.34 0.54 2.55
CA GLY A 67 -13.56 0.53 3.98
C GLY A 67 -13.37 -0.91 4.46
N ASP A 68 -14.36 -1.76 4.18
CA ASP A 68 -14.25 -3.22 4.34
C ASP A 68 -14.79 -3.90 3.07
N PRO A 69 -13.95 -4.53 2.25
CA PRO A 69 -14.42 -5.20 1.03
C PRO A 69 -15.42 -6.31 1.29
N LEU A 70 -15.48 -6.88 2.52
CA LEU A 70 -16.48 -7.87 2.91
C LEU A 70 -17.90 -7.31 3.02
N GLN A 71 -18.05 -5.99 2.96
CA GLN A 71 -19.36 -5.31 2.89
C GLN A 71 -20.02 -5.47 1.50
N ARG A 72 -19.26 -5.85 0.46
CA ARG A 72 -19.82 -6.12 -0.87
C ARG A 72 -20.19 -7.60 -0.99
N GLU A 73 -21.42 -7.83 -1.43
CA GLU A 73 -21.95 -9.20 -1.63
C GLU A 73 -21.34 -9.87 -2.88
N ASP A 74 -20.96 -9.08 -3.89
CA ASP A 74 -20.38 -9.52 -5.15
C ASP A 74 -18.84 -9.63 -5.15
N LEU A 75 -18.18 -9.51 -3.98
CA LEU A 75 -16.72 -9.56 -3.90
C LEU A 75 -16.14 -10.83 -4.51
N GLU A 76 -16.72 -12.00 -4.23
CA GLU A 76 -16.26 -13.27 -4.78
C GLU A 76 -16.47 -13.34 -6.29
N ASP A 77 -17.51 -12.71 -6.83
CA ASP A 77 -17.74 -12.66 -8.28
C ASP A 77 -16.67 -11.80 -8.96
N LEU A 78 -16.35 -10.64 -8.37
CA LEU A 78 -15.26 -9.78 -8.84
C LEU A 78 -13.90 -10.52 -8.81
N ILE A 79 -13.62 -11.27 -7.73
CA ILE A 79 -12.39 -12.07 -7.63
C ILE A 79 -12.36 -13.14 -8.72
N ARG A 80 -13.42 -13.92 -8.89
CA ARG A 80 -13.50 -14.96 -9.94
C ARG A 80 -13.31 -14.39 -11.34
N TYR A 81 -13.95 -13.24 -11.60
CA TYR A 81 -13.82 -12.57 -12.89
C TYR A 81 -12.38 -12.11 -13.16
N ALA A 82 -11.74 -11.46 -12.17
CA ALA A 82 -10.35 -11.02 -12.28
C ALA A 82 -9.37 -12.21 -12.48
N LYS A 83 -9.62 -13.32 -11.78
CA LYS A 83 -8.84 -14.56 -11.99
C LYS A 83 -9.04 -15.12 -13.39
N GLY A 84 -10.28 -15.13 -13.91
CA GLY A 84 -10.60 -15.53 -15.28
C GLY A 84 -9.91 -14.65 -16.33
N ALA A 85 -9.72 -13.37 -16.05
CA ALA A 85 -8.97 -12.42 -16.88
C ALA A 85 -7.43 -12.59 -16.77
N GLY A 86 -6.94 -13.53 -15.97
CA GLY A 86 -5.51 -13.86 -15.82
C GLY A 86 -4.76 -12.97 -14.81
N LEU A 87 -5.47 -12.19 -14.00
CA LEU A 87 -4.86 -11.33 -12.98
C LEU A 87 -4.51 -12.12 -11.72
N ARG A 88 -3.48 -11.68 -11.02
CA ARG A 88 -3.33 -12.00 -9.60
C ARG A 88 -4.25 -11.10 -8.80
N VAL A 89 -4.82 -11.65 -7.72
CA VAL A 89 -5.83 -10.95 -6.92
C VAL A 89 -5.45 -10.95 -5.46
N GLY A 90 -5.35 -9.75 -4.87
CA GLY A 90 -5.28 -9.56 -3.43
C GLY A 90 -6.56 -8.92 -2.89
N THR A 91 -6.84 -9.12 -1.60
CA THR A 91 -7.89 -8.36 -0.90
C THR A 91 -7.46 -8.01 0.52
N ILE A 92 -7.99 -6.89 1.03
CA ILE A 92 -7.63 -6.33 2.34
C ILE A 92 -8.89 -6.21 3.19
N PRO A 93 -9.42 -7.33 3.73
CA PRO A 93 -10.56 -7.29 4.63
C PRO A 93 -10.26 -6.50 5.91
N ALA A 94 -11.25 -5.76 6.39
CA ALA A 94 -11.19 -5.21 7.74
C ALA A 94 -11.47 -6.32 8.77
N THR A 95 -10.91 -6.18 9.98
CA THR A 95 -11.13 -7.12 11.07
C THR A 95 -12.42 -6.78 11.81
N THR A 96 -13.54 -7.01 11.12
CA THR A 96 -14.92 -6.83 11.57
C THR A 96 -15.58 -8.18 11.79
N PRO A 97 -16.76 -8.27 12.42
CA PRO A 97 -17.50 -9.54 12.55
C PRO A 97 -17.84 -10.23 11.22
N ARG A 98 -17.69 -9.54 10.08
CA ARG A 98 -17.82 -10.13 8.74
C ARG A 98 -16.65 -11.02 8.35
N LEU A 99 -15.51 -10.87 9.02
CA LEU A 99 -14.34 -11.73 8.84
C LEU A 99 -14.58 -13.03 9.59
N THR A 100 -15.06 -14.04 8.91
CA THR A 100 -15.26 -15.39 9.45
C THR A 100 -14.40 -16.40 8.69
N ARG A 101 -14.23 -17.59 9.26
CA ARG A 101 -13.51 -18.68 8.60
C ARG A 101 -14.17 -19.08 7.29
N GLU A 102 -15.51 -19.15 7.29
CA GLU A 102 -16.32 -19.49 6.10
C GLU A 102 -16.15 -18.45 5.02
N ARG A 103 -16.04 -17.15 5.38
CA ARG A 103 -15.80 -16.08 4.42
C ARG A 103 -14.41 -16.21 3.78
N LEU A 104 -13.37 -16.55 4.56
CA LEU A 104 -12.04 -16.83 4.01
C LEU A 104 -12.02 -18.04 3.08
N VAL A 105 -12.76 -19.10 3.42
CA VAL A 105 -12.94 -20.27 2.52
C VAL A 105 -13.62 -19.85 1.22
N SER A 106 -14.62 -18.97 1.28
CA SER A 106 -15.32 -18.46 0.09
C SER A 106 -14.37 -17.66 -0.81
N LEU A 107 -13.56 -16.76 -0.23
CA LEU A 107 -12.54 -15.99 -0.96
C LEU A 107 -11.48 -16.90 -1.59
N GLN A 108 -11.04 -17.94 -0.86
CA GLN A 108 -10.10 -18.92 -1.39
C GLN A 108 -10.68 -19.68 -2.60
N LYS A 109 -11.94 -20.14 -2.49
CA LYS A 109 -12.64 -20.81 -3.60
C LYS A 109 -12.86 -19.88 -4.79
N ALA A 110 -13.02 -18.57 -4.56
CA ALA A 110 -13.09 -17.58 -5.63
C ALA A 110 -11.74 -17.35 -6.32
N GLY A 111 -10.63 -17.79 -5.70
CA GLY A 111 -9.29 -17.74 -6.28
C GLY A 111 -8.42 -16.57 -5.82
N VAL A 112 -8.71 -15.97 -4.65
CA VAL A 112 -7.82 -14.94 -4.08
C VAL A 112 -6.41 -15.51 -3.87
N ASP A 113 -5.39 -14.78 -4.31
CA ASP A 113 -3.99 -15.20 -4.18
C ASP A 113 -3.37 -14.80 -2.83
N GLN A 114 -3.90 -13.75 -2.20
CA GLN A 114 -3.38 -13.23 -0.93
C GLN A 114 -4.44 -12.40 -0.21
N VAL A 115 -4.48 -12.52 1.11
CA VAL A 115 -5.26 -11.65 1.99
C VAL A 115 -4.32 -10.81 2.84
N ALA A 116 -4.76 -9.60 3.23
CA ALA A 116 -3.98 -8.74 4.10
C ALA A 116 -4.82 -8.28 5.29
N PHE A 117 -4.25 -8.34 6.49
CA PHE A 117 -4.84 -7.78 7.69
C PHE A 117 -3.99 -6.67 8.25
N SER A 118 -4.65 -5.68 8.81
CA SER A 118 -3.97 -4.56 9.45
C SER A 118 -3.67 -4.87 10.91
N ILE A 119 -2.43 -4.63 11.32
CA ILE A 119 -1.90 -4.81 12.68
C ILE A 119 -1.19 -3.51 13.07
N ASP A 120 -1.86 -2.63 13.83
CA ASP A 120 -1.31 -1.29 14.16
C ASP A 120 -0.94 -1.12 15.64
N GLY A 121 -1.13 -2.14 16.44
CA GLY A 121 -0.69 -2.22 17.83
C GLY A 121 -0.12 -3.60 18.14
N ALA A 122 0.87 -3.67 19.03
CA ALA A 122 1.45 -4.92 19.48
C ALA A 122 0.60 -5.60 20.57
N THR A 123 -0.36 -4.88 21.12
CA THR A 123 -1.32 -5.35 22.14
C THR A 123 -2.74 -5.03 21.71
N GLU A 124 -3.72 -5.74 22.31
CA GLU A 124 -5.14 -5.48 22.10
C GLU A 124 -5.50 -4.02 22.40
N ALA A 125 -5.05 -3.51 23.53
CA ALA A 125 -5.34 -2.13 23.95
C ALA A 125 -4.83 -1.10 22.92
N GLU A 126 -3.60 -1.27 22.40
CA GLU A 126 -3.03 -0.36 21.40
C GLU A 126 -3.77 -0.44 20.08
N HIS A 127 -4.08 -1.65 19.63
CA HIS A 127 -4.71 -1.88 18.34
C HIS A 127 -6.17 -1.42 18.33
N ASP A 128 -6.96 -1.83 19.33
CA ASP A 128 -8.37 -1.55 19.41
C ASP A 128 -8.64 -0.05 19.64
N ASP A 129 -7.81 0.63 20.46
CA ASP A 129 -7.88 2.09 20.57
C ASP A 129 -7.62 2.79 19.23
N PHE A 130 -6.64 2.31 18.47
CA PHE A 130 -6.31 2.89 17.17
C PHE A 130 -7.39 2.62 16.11
N ARG A 131 -7.98 1.42 16.12
CA ARG A 131 -9.08 1.01 15.23
C ARG A 131 -10.44 1.50 15.70
N ARG A 132 -10.54 1.95 16.96
CA ARG A 132 -11.74 2.45 17.62
C ARG A 132 -12.89 1.43 17.71
N VAL A 133 -12.56 0.16 17.72
CA VAL A 133 -13.52 -0.94 17.87
C VAL A 133 -12.90 -2.04 18.75
N PRO A 134 -13.46 -2.25 19.95
CA PRO A 134 -13.03 -3.34 20.84
C PRO A 134 -13.15 -4.71 20.17
N GLY A 135 -12.16 -5.57 20.37
CA GLY A 135 -12.10 -6.91 19.81
C GLY A 135 -11.55 -7.00 18.39
N SER A 136 -11.21 -5.86 17.75
CA SER A 136 -10.64 -5.90 16.39
C SER A 136 -9.27 -6.58 16.36
N PHE A 137 -8.48 -6.46 17.43
CA PHE A 137 -7.21 -7.19 17.58
C PHE A 137 -7.42 -8.70 17.66
N ALA A 138 -8.34 -9.15 18.51
CA ALA A 138 -8.65 -10.58 18.66
C ALA A 138 -9.11 -11.19 17.32
N LEU A 139 -9.94 -10.47 16.56
CA LEU A 139 -10.36 -10.87 15.21
C LEU A 139 -9.20 -10.90 14.22
N ALA A 140 -8.25 -9.96 14.30
CA ALA A 140 -7.06 -9.96 13.45
C ALA A 140 -6.19 -11.20 13.72
N MET A 141 -5.96 -11.54 14.99
CA MET A 141 -5.22 -12.75 15.40
C MET A 141 -5.94 -14.01 14.94
N GLN A 142 -7.25 -14.07 15.15
CA GLN A 142 -8.07 -15.21 14.72
C GLN A 142 -8.09 -15.35 13.18
N GLY A 143 -8.24 -14.26 12.47
CA GLY A 143 -8.18 -14.23 11.00
C GLY A 143 -6.83 -14.72 10.46
N ALA A 144 -5.73 -14.32 11.11
CA ALA A 144 -4.38 -14.80 10.77
C ALA A 144 -4.24 -16.31 11.00
N ALA A 145 -4.79 -16.83 12.11
CA ALA A 145 -4.83 -18.27 12.38
C ALA A 145 -5.61 -19.02 11.30
N TRP A 146 -6.80 -18.55 10.93
CA TRP A 146 -7.61 -19.14 9.85
C TRP A 146 -6.90 -19.09 8.49
N ALA A 147 -6.28 -17.96 8.14
CA ALA A 147 -5.52 -17.85 6.88
C ALA A 147 -4.40 -18.89 6.81
N ARG A 148 -3.66 -19.08 7.92
CA ARG A 148 -2.61 -20.12 8.04
C ARG A 148 -3.17 -21.53 7.91
N GLU A 149 -4.26 -21.85 8.61
CA GLU A 149 -4.93 -23.17 8.52
C GLU A 149 -5.38 -23.50 7.08
N LEU A 150 -5.88 -22.50 6.37
CA LEU A 150 -6.34 -22.60 5.00
C LEU A 150 -5.19 -22.59 3.97
N GLY A 151 -3.97 -22.31 4.38
CA GLY A 151 -2.85 -22.13 3.47
C GLY A 151 -2.96 -20.88 2.58
N LEU A 152 -3.78 -19.89 2.98
CA LEU A 152 -3.88 -18.60 2.31
C LEU A 152 -2.66 -17.73 2.65
N PRO A 153 -1.89 -17.25 1.65
CA PRO A 153 -0.81 -16.32 1.89
C PRO A 153 -1.32 -15.06 2.60
N LEU A 154 -0.74 -14.78 3.76
CA LEU A 154 -1.13 -13.65 4.62
C LEU A 154 -0.12 -12.52 4.51
N GLN A 155 -0.61 -11.29 4.36
CA GLN A 155 0.14 -10.05 4.52
C GLN A 155 -0.31 -9.35 5.81
N ALA A 156 0.64 -8.79 6.55
CA ALA A 156 0.35 -7.81 7.59
C ALA A 156 0.58 -6.40 7.05
N ASN A 157 -0.30 -5.46 7.42
CA ASN A 157 -0.16 -4.04 7.13
C ASN A 157 -0.05 -3.27 8.45
N THR A 158 0.97 -2.42 8.59
CA THR A 158 1.15 -1.58 9.78
C THR A 158 1.42 -0.15 9.37
N VAL A 159 0.67 0.81 9.91
CA VAL A 159 0.94 2.24 9.71
C VAL A 159 1.75 2.78 10.88
N PHE A 160 2.90 3.37 10.59
CA PHE A 160 3.75 4.04 11.57
C PHE A 160 3.57 5.56 11.52
N GLY A 161 3.47 6.13 12.72
CA GLY A 161 3.48 7.56 12.99
C GLY A 161 4.14 7.81 14.35
N SER A 162 4.12 9.05 14.85
CA SER A 162 4.75 9.43 16.11
C SER A 162 4.24 8.63 17.30
N TRP A 163 2.99 8.15 17.25
CA TRP A 163 2.32 7.41 18.34
C TRP A 163 2.84 5.98 18.55
N ASN A 164 3.39 5.32 17.52
CA ASN A 164 3.77 3.90 17.60
C ASN A 164 5.15 3.56 17.05
N VAL A 165 5.92 4.51 16.50
CA VAL A 165 7.24 4.23 15.93
C VAL A 165 8.20 3.60 16.94
N HIS A 166 8.05 3.93 18.22
CA HIS A 166 8.81 3.35 19.33
C HIS A 166 8.43 1.89 19.63
N ARG A 167 7.30 1.40 19.10
CA ARG A 167 6.78 0.03 19.31
C ARG A 167 7.22 -0.93 18.21
N PHE A 168 8.12 -0.51 17.30
CA PHE A 168 8.55 -1.31 16.17
C PHE A 168 8.97 -2.72 16.54
N ASP A 169 9.81 -2.89 17.59
CA ASP A 169 10.37 -4.18 17.95
C ASP A 169 9.26 -5.17 18.38
N ALA A 170 8.33 -4.72 19.23
CA ALA A 170 7.18 -5.51 19.65
C ALA A 170 6.22 -5.87 18.48
N LEU A 171 5.99 -4.92 17.55
CA LEU A 171 5.20 -5.18 16.35
C LEU A 171 5.90 -6.17 15.42
N ALA A 172 7.22 -6.08 15.27
CA ALA A 172 8.00 -7.00 14.44
C ALA A 172 7.96 -8.44 14.98
N GLU A 173 8.07 -8.60 16.29
CA GLU A 173 7.93 -9.90 16.96
C GLU A 173 6.53 -10.49 16.77
N LEU A 174 5.48 -9.68 17.00
CA LEU A 174 4.11 -10.10 16.78
C LEU A 174 3.88 -10.53 15.32
N VAL A 175 4.23 -9.69 14.34
CA VAL A 175 4.04 -9.99 12.91
C VAL A 175 4.81 -11.25 12.51
N ALA A 176 6.04 -11.44 13.02
CA ALA A 176 6.82 -12.64 12.76
C ALA A 176 6.15 -13.92 13.29
N SER A 177 5.38 -13.83 14.39
CA SER A 177 4.66 -14.96 14.96
C SER A 177 3.43 -15.40 14.17
N LEU A 178 2.87 -14.49 13.33
CA LEU A 178 1.63 -14.75 12.58
C LEU A 178 1.80 -15.64 11.35
N GLY A 179 3.05 -15.91 10.92
CA GLY A 179 3.31 -16.71 9.72
C GLY A 179 3.01 -15.97 8.42
N VAL A 180 3.16 -14.66 8.41
CA VAL A 180 2.98 -13.83 7.21
C VAL A 180 4.02 -14.13 6.15
N VAL A 181 3.66 -13.96 4.88
CA VAL A 181 4.60 -14.00 3.74
C VAL A 181 5.10 -12.61 3.37
N PHE A 182 4.39 -11.58 3.85
CA PHE A 182 4.66 -10.20 3.52
C PHE A 182 4.27 -9.27 4.68
N TRP A 183 5.14 -8.34 5.05
CA TRP A 183 4.82 -7.23 5.95
C TRP A 183 4.95 -5.91 5.21
N GLU A 184 3.84 -5.21 5.04
CA GLU A 184 3.83 -3.89 4.44
C GLU A 184 3.78 -2.82 5.54
N VAL A 185 4.88 -2.11 5.67
CA VAL A 185 5.08 -0.99 6.57
C VAL A 185 4.71 0.29 5.84
N PHE A 186 3.71 1.00 6.35
CA PHE A 186 3.30 2.30 5.83
C PHE A 186 3.84 3.42 6.71
N LEU A 187 4.40 4.45 6.12
CA LEU A 187 4.56 5.72 6.81
C LEU A 187 3.31 6.57 6.60
N LEU A 188 2.80 7.16 7.68
CA LEU A 188 1.57 7.96 7.60
C LEU A 188 1.68 9.04 6.51
N VAL A 189 0.63 9.12 5.69
CA VAL A 189 0.32 10.28 4.86
C VAL A 189 -0.89 10.98 5.47
N PRO A 190 -0.85 12.27 5.77
CA PRO A 190 -1.94 12.99 6.45
C PRO A 190 -3.11 13.25 5.50
N THR A 191 -3.90 12.19 5.25
CA THR A 191 -5.10 12.21 4.39
C THR A 191 -6.30 11.59 5.12
N GLY A 192 -7.52 12.01 4.78
CA GLY A 192 -8.72 11.60 5.47
C GLY A 192 -8.63 11.87 6.97
N ARG A 193 -9.11 10.94 7.82
CA ARG A 193 -8.96 11.07 9.28
C ARG A 193 -7.48 11.07 9.75
N GLY A 194 -6.58 10.52 8.95
CA GLY A 194 -5.14 10.57 9.23
C GLY A 194 -4.54 11.96 9.21
N SER A 195 -5.23 12.97 8.69
CA SER A 195 -4.80 14.38 8.72
C SER A 195 -4.76 14.97 10.14
N GLU A 196 -5.47 14.36 11.08
CA GLU A 196 -5.47 14.74 12.50
C GLU A 196 -4.32 14.11 13.29
N LEU A 197 -3.54 13.22 12.67
CA LEU A 197 -2.46 12.48 13.30
C LEU A 197 -1.09 13.07 12.92
N GLN A 198 -0.16 13.02 13.86
CA GLN A 198 1.22 13.38 13.61
C GLN A 198 2.01 12.21 13.00
N GLY A 199 2.59 12.42 11.82
CA GLY A 199 3.54 11.48 11.21
C GLY A 199 4.84 11.38 12.02
N CYS A 200 5.70 10.45 11.64
CA CYS A 200 7.06 10.40 12.16
C CYS A 200 7.85 11.63 11.71
N SER A 201 8.73 12.14 12.57
CA SER A 201 9.76 13.09 12.14
C SER A 201 10.74 12.42 11.18
N ALA A 202 11.52 13.21 10.44
CA ALA A 202 12.50 12.66 9.51
C ALA A 202 13.56 11.80 10.23
N GLU A 203 13.97 12.19 11.45
CA GLU A 203 14.89 11.43 12.30
C GLU A 203 14.25 10.12 12.78
N GLN A 204 12.99 10.16 13.22
CA GLN A 204 12.25 8.96 13.61
C GLN A 204 12.10 7.97 12.44
N VAL A 205 11.95 8.48 11.22
CA VAL A 205 11.91 7.63 10.02
C VAL A 205 13.26 6.99 9.74
N GLU A 206 14.35 7.72 9.92
CA GLU A 206 15.71 7.19 9.74
C GLU A 206 16.00 6.09 10.77
N ASP A 207 15.65 6.31 12.04
CA ASP A 207 15.75 5.30 13.11
C ASP A 207 14.89 4.05 12.81
N LEU A 208 13.67 4.24 12.31
CA LEU A 208 12.80 3.15 11.89
C LEU A 208 13.43 2.35 10.74
N PHE A 209 14.07 3.02 9.78
CA PHE A 209 14.78 2.36 8.69
C PHE A 209 15.96 1.53 9.20
N ALA A 210 16.70 2.05 10.18
CA ALA A 210 17.79 1.32 10.82
C ALA A 210 17.27 0.01 11.47
N LYS A 211 16.18 0.09 12.22
CA LYS A 211 15.54 -1.06 12.86
C LYS A 211 15.03 -2.08 11.84
N ILE A 212 14.30 -1.64 10.81
CA ILE A 212 13.82 -2.51 9.72
C ILE A 212 14.99 -3.22 9.03
N HIS A 213 16.05 -2.48 8.73
CA HIS A 213 17.23 -3.03 8.06
C HIS A 213 17.95 -4.07 8.93
N ALA A 214 18.15 -3.78 10.22
CA ALA A 214 18.73 -4.70 11.17
C ALA A 214 17.89 -5.98 11.32
N PHE A 215 16.57 -5.83 11.49
CA PHE A 215 15.63 -6.94 11.59
C PHE A 215 15.66 -7.84 10.35
N SER A 216 15.68 -7.23 9.16
CA SER A 216 15.76 -7.97 7.89
C SER A 216 17.08 -8.74 7.73
N LYS A 217 18.21 -8.18 8.22
CA LYS A 217 19.55 -8.82 8.15
C LYS A 217 19.75 -9.92 9.18
N ALA A 218 19.19 -9.77 10.37
CA ALA A 218 19.34 -10.75 11.45
C ALA A 218 18.67 -12.12 11.14
N GLY A 219 18.09 -12.29 9.95
CA GLY A 219 17.36 -13.51 9.58
C GLY A 219 16.05 -13.69 10.36
N GLY A 220 15.63 -12.67 11.09
CA GLY A 220 14.39 -12.65 11.87
C GLY A 220 13.14 -12.69 11.00
N SER A 221 13.24 -12.29 9.74
CA SER A 221 12.10 -12.33 8.83
C SER A 221 12.22 -13.48 7.82
N LYS A 222 11.33 -14.46 7.97
CA LYS A 222 11.06 -15.46 6.92
C LYS A 222 10.16 -14.91 5.81
N PHE A 223 9.85 -13.62 5.84
CA PHE A 223 8.92 -12.91 4.98
C PHE A 223 9.57 -11.65 4.37
N ILE A 224 8.94 -11.10 3.36
CA ILE A 224 9.39 -9.86 2.71
C ILE A 224 8.83 -8.66 3.48
N ILE A 225 9.69 -7.68 3.79
CA ILE A 225 9.26 -6.38 4.31
C ILE A 225 9.34 -5.36 3.18
N LYS A 226 8.24 -4.66 2.94
CA LYS A 226 8.16 -3.54 1.99
C LYS A 226 7.72 -2.29 2.74
N ILE A 227 8.27 -1.14 2.35
CA ILE A 227 7.88 0.14 2.91
C ILE A 227 7.11 0.92 1.85
N THR A 228 5.89 1.29 2.19
CA THR A 228 4.99 2.10 1.36
C THR A 228 4.93 3.51 1.93
N GLU A 229 4.93 4.51 1.05
CA GLU A 229 5.08 5.94 1.36
C GLU A 229 6.39 6.25 2.14
N GLY A 230 7.41 5.42 1.92
CA GLY A 230 8.75 5.52 2.49
C GLY A 230 9.82 5.08 1.49
N GLN A 231 9.70 5.48 0.21
CA GLN A 231 10.60 5.06 -0.86
C GLN A 231 12.07 5.42 -0.61
N HIS A 232 12.34 6.41 0.23
CA HIS A 232 13.70 6.79 0.66
C HIS A 232 14.39 5.73 1.55
N TYR A 233 13.69 4.69 2.01
CA TYR A 233 14.32 3.49 2.55
C TYR A 233 15.29 2.85 1.55
N ARG A 234 15.04 2.99 0.26
CA ARG A 234 15.94 2.47 -0.79
C ARG A 234 17.29 3.20 -0.78
N ARG A 235 17.29 4.51 -0.50
CA ARG A 235 18.51 5.28 -0.25
C ARG A 235 19.22 4.73 0.98
N TYR A 236 18.48 4.53 2.10
CA TYR A 236 19.05 3.98 3.32
C TYR A 236 19.75 2.62 3.06
N VAL A 237 19.07 1.70 2.38
CA VAL A 237 19.64 0.40 2.01
C VAL A 237 20.87 0.55 1.12
N ALA A 238 20.84 1.45 0.14
CA ALA A 238 21.97 1.69 -0.76
C ALA A 238 23.21 2.20 0.01
N GLN A 239 23.02 3.08 0.99
CA GLN A 239 24.11 3.59 1.84
C GLN A 239 24.70 2.53 2.79
N HIS A 240 23.88 1.54 3.20
CA HIS A 240 24.26 0.48 4.14
C HIS A 240 24.47 -0.88 3.46
N ALA A 241 24.41 -0.92 2.12
CA ALA A 241 24.72 -2.11 1.36
C ALA A 241 26.20 -2.43 1.49
N GLY A 242 26.52 -3.63 1.99
CA GLY A 242 27.88 -4.17 1.90
C GLY A 242 28.23 -4.54 0.44
N PRO A 243 29.46 -4.96 0.17
CA PRO A 243 29.86 -5.38 -1.17
C PRO A 243 28.91 -6.47 -1.70
N PRO A 244 28.65 -6.51 -3.03
CA PRO A 244 27.73 -7.48 -3.63
C PRO A 244 28.17 -8.91 -3.29
N THR A 245 27.26 -9.71 -2.73
CA THR A 245 27.54 -11.12 -2.45
C THR A 245 27.12 -11.96 -3.66
N PRO A 246 28.05 -12.72 -4.29
CA PRO A 246 27.72 -13.60 -5.40
C PRO A 246 26.61 -14.60 -5.03
N GLY A 247 25.61 -14.75 -5.88
CA GLY A 247 24.49 -15.70 -5.69
C GLY A 247 23.35 -15.22 -4.79
N ARG A 248 23.46 -14.05 -4.16
CA ARG A 248 22.36 -13.43 -3.43
C ARG A 248 21.36 -12.82 -4.42
N ARG A 249 20.06 -12.97 -4.14
CA ARG A 249 19.03 -12.25 -4.92
C ARG A 249 19.35 -10.75 -4.90
N PRO A 250 19.12 -10.04 -6.03
CA PRO A 250 19.31 -8.59 -6.04
C PRO A 250 18.58 -7.98 -4.84
N ASP A 251 19.28 -7.14 -4.10
CA ASP A 251 18.67 -6.41 -3.01
C ASP A 251 17.46 -5.62 -3.55
N PHE A 252 16.50 -5.35 -2.67
CA PHE A 252 15.28 -4.58 -2.94
C PHE A 252 15.55 -3.30 -3.78
N VAL A 253 16.74 -2.72 -3.67
CA VAL A 253 17.20 -1.53 -4.40
C VAL A 253 17.31 -1.74 -5.91
N SER A 254 17.57 -2.97 -6.37
CA SER A 254 17.74 -3.28 -7.80
C SER A 254 16.41 -3.42 -8.56
N VAL A 255 15.27 -3.42 -7.85
CA VAL A 255 13.93 -3.46 -8.46
C VAL A 255 13.42 -2.04 -8.60
N LYS A 256 12.83 -1.68 -9.76
CA LYS A 256 12.25 -0.36 -9.98
C LYS A 256 11.27 0.01 -8.85
N ALA A 257 11.42 1.20 -8.29
CA ALA A 257 10.54 1.69 -7.24
C ALA A 257 9.12 1.92 -7.78
N VAL A 258 8.12 1.59 -6.97
CA VAL A 258 6.71 1.88 -7.24
C VAL A 258 6.32 3.14 -6.48
N HIS A 259 5.74 4.10 -7.19
CA HIS A 259 5.28 5.37 -6.65
C HIS A 259 3.83 5.64 -7.08
N ALA A 260 3.19 6.61 -6.45
CA ALA A 260 1.92 7.14 -6.91
C ALA A 260 2.01 7.51 -8.41
N GLY A 261 1.12 6.97 -9.24
CA GLY A 261 1.10 7.21 -10.70
C GLY A 261 2.25 6.60 -11.51
N ASN A 262 3.26 6.01 -10.87
CA ASN A 262 4.42 5.38 -11.52
C ASN A 262 4.60 3.94 -11.01
N GLY A 263 4.02 3.00 -11.73
CA GLY A 263 3.93 1.60 -11.32
C GLY A 263 2.72 1.32 -10.41
N PHE A 264 1.91 2.31 -10.10
CA PHE A 264 0.73 2.23 -9.25
C PHE A 264 -0.43 3.03 -9.85
N CYS A 265 -1.64 2.52 -9.73
CA CYS A 265 -2.88 3.20 -10.07
C CYS A 265 -3.95 2.88 -9.03
N PHE A 266 -4.83 3.81 -8.76
CA PHE A 266 -5.91 3.67 -7.80
C PHE A 266 -7.25 4.08 -8.43
N VAL A 267 -8.28 3.30 -8.16
CA VAL A 267 -9.67 3.64 -8.49
C VAL A 267 -10.48 3.65 -7.21
N ASP A 268 -11.19 4.73 -6.96
CA ASP A 268 -12.06 4.83 -5.79
C ASP A 268 -13.41 4.12 -6.00
N HIS A 269 -14.23 4.10 -4.95
CA HIS A 269 -15.53 3.39 -4.92
C HIS A 269 -16.54 3.97 -5.91
N VAL A 270 -16.44 5.25 -6.27
CA VAL A 270 -17.31 5.90 -7.27
C VAL A 270 -16.68 5.94 -8.67
N GLY A 271 -15.53 5.30 -8.86
CA GLY A 271 -14.89 5.14 -10.15
C GLY A 271 -13.87 6.21 -10.53
N ASN A 272 -13.52 7.14 -9.65
CA ASN A 272 -12.49 8.13 -9.94
C ASN A 272 -11.11 7.47 -10.00
N ILE A 273 -10.36 7.82 -11.04
CA ILE A 273 -9.00 7.31 -11.29
C ILE A 273 -8.01 8.30 -10.67
N CYS A 274 -7.19 7.82 -9.75
CA CYS A 274 -6.19 8.61 -9.04
C CYS A 274 -4.80 7.97 -9.11
N PRO A 275 -3.72 8.76 -8.98
CA PRO A 275 -2.35 8.22 -8.93
C PRO A 275 -2.10 7.30 -7.73
N SER A 276 -2.76 7.56 -6.60
CA SER A 276 -2.72 6.75 -5.37
C SER A 276 -3.94 7.05 -4.52
N GLY A 277 -4.34 6.10 -3.67
CA GLY A 277 -5.35 6.35 -2.65
C GLY A 277 -4.93 7.40 -1.61
N PHE A 278 -3.63 7.64 -1.44
CA PHE A 278 -3.08 8.70 -0.59
C PHE A 278 -2.83 10.01 -1.34
N LEU A 279 -3.00 10.01 -2.66
CA LEU A 279 -2.89 11.18 -3.53
C LEU A 279 -4.18 11.30 -4.36
N PRO A 280 -5.27 11.81 -3.77
CA PRO A 280 -6.61 11.80 -4.35
C PRO A 280 -6.80 12.91 -5.39
N ILE A 281 -5.89 12.99 -6.36
CA ILE A 281 -6.03 13.87 -7.53
C ILE A 281 -6.84 13.11 -8.56
N GLU A 282 -8.08 13.53 -8.79
CA GLU A 282 -8.98 12.92 -9.76
C GLU A 282 -8.49 13.22 -11.18
N CYS A 283 -8.17 12.18 -11.93
CA CYS A 283 -7.63 12.26 -13.30
C CYS A 283 -8.64 11.80 -14.36
N GLY A 284 -9.81 11.36 -13.94
CA GLY A 284 -10.91 10.88 -14.77
C GLY A 284 -11.78 9.90 -14.01
N ASN A 285 -12.86 9.42 -14.63
CA ASN A 285 -13.75 8.43 -14.04
C ASN A 285 -13.95 7.25 -14.99
N VAL A 286 -13.87 6.02 -14.49
CA VAL A 286 -13.97 4.78 -15.31
C VAL A 286 -15.32 4.59 -15.99
N ARG A 287 -16.34 5.38 -15.63
CA ARG A 287 -17.62 5.41 -16.34
C ARG A 287 -17.55 6.17 -17.65
N GLU A 288 -16.59 7.07 -17.79
CA GLU A 288 -16.48 8.03 -18.90
C GLU A 288 -15.26 7.75 -19.79
N VAL A 289 -14.15 7.34 -19.16
CA VAL A 289 -12.87 7.15 -19.83
C VAL A 289 -12.21 5.84 -19.40
N SER A 290 -11.41 5.25 -20.31
CA SER A 290 -10.64 4.04 -19.97
C SER A 290 -9.51 4.37 -19.00
N VAL A 291 -9.34 3.53 -17.97
CA VAL A 291 -8.21 3.63 -17.04
C VAL A 291 -6.87 3.48 -17.77
N ILE A 292 -6.82 2.78 -18.89
CA ILE A 292 -5.63 2.63 -19.75
C ILE A 292 -5.19 4.00 -20.26
N ASP A 293 -6.16 4.75 -20.78
CA ASP A 293 -5.92 6.05 -21.42
C ASP A 293 -5.45 7.07 -20.38
N VAL A 294 -6.14 7.12 -19.24
CA VAL A 294 -5.77 8.00 -18.13
C VAL A 294 -4.37 7.67 -17.62
N TYR A 295 -4.05 6.41 -17.34
CA TYR A 295 -2.74 6.01 -16.82
C TYR A 295 -1.59 6.37 -17.78
N ARG A 296 -1.81 6.24 -19.10
CA ARG A 296 -0.76 6.50 -20.11
C ARG A 296 -0.63 7.98 -20.46
N ASN A 297 -1.74 8.70 -20.55
CA ASN A 297 -1.80 9.98 -21.25
C ASN A 297 -2.13 11.17 -20.36
N HIS A 298 -2.78 10.97 -19.20
CA HIS A 298 -3.16 12.08 -18.33
C HIS A 298 -1.93 12.84 -17.82
N PRO A 299 -1.92 14.19 -17.87
CA PRO A 299 -0.75 15.00 -17.52
C PRO A 299 -0.16 14.67 -16.14
N VAL A 300 -1.00 14.48 -15.13
CA VAL A 300 -0.54 14.15 -13.74
C VAL A 300 0.22 12.82 -13.72
N PHE A 301 -0.28 11.77 -14.39
CA PHE A 301 0.42 10.48 -14.46
C PHE A 301 1.73 10.59 -15.24
N ARG A 302 1.79 11.39 -16.29
CA ARG A 302 3.02 11.63 -17.07
C ARG A 302 4.05 12.39 -16.23
N GLN A 303 3.63 13.44 -15.53
CA GLN A 303 4.49 14.23 -14.66
C GLN A 303 5.06 13.39 -13.49
N LEU A 304 4.25 12.52 -12.88
CA LEU A 304 4.71 11.65 -11.79
C LEU A 304 5.77 10.61 -12.22
N LYS A 305 5.94 10.39 -13.52
CA LYS A 305 6.99 9.54 -14.10
C LYS A 305 8.26 10.32 -14.45
N ASP A 306 8.20 11.63 -14.42
CA ASP A 306 9.30 12.53 -14.79
C ASP A 306 10.04 13.01 -13.53
N ALA A 307 11.19 12.38 -13.26
CA ALA A 307 12.02 12.72 -12.12
C ALA A 307 12.68 14.12 -12.22
N SER A 308 12.77 14.70 -13.44
CA SER A 308 13.34 16.03 -13.63
C SER A 308 12.50 17.17 -13.03
N LEU A 309 11.23 16.89 -12.70
CA LEU A 309 10.32 17.83 -12.06
C LEU A 309 10.51 17.93 -10.54
N LEU A 310 11.28 17.02 -9.93
CA LEU A 310 11.53 17.02 -8.49
C LEU A 310 12.27 18.32 -8.08
N GLN A 311 11.87 18.86 -6.93
CA GLN A 311 12.36 20.13 -6.40
C GLN A 311 13.12 19.96 -5.09
N GLY A 312 13.74 21.02 -4.62
CA GLY A 312 14.49 21.05 -3.37
C GLY A 312 15.61 19.99 -3.36
N ARG A 313 15.87 19.41 -2.19
CA ARG A 313 16.88 18.35 -2.02
C ARG A 313 16.66 17.16 -2.94
N CYS A 314 15.40 16.81 -3.23
CA CYS A 314 15.08 15.68 -4.11
C CYS A 314 15.51 15.91 -5.57
N GLY A 315 15.51 17.17 -6.04
CA GLY A 315 15.89 17.53 -7.42
C GLY A 315 17.38 17.36 -7.71
N VAL A 316 18.22 17.45 -6.67
CA VAL A 316 19.69 17.37 -6.79
C VAL A 316 20.30 16.15 -6.10
N CYS A 317 19.43 15.23 -5.61
CA CYS A 317 19.85 14.09 -4.82
C CYS A 317 20.44 12.98 -5.69
N GLU A 318 21.64 12.52 -5.37
CA GLU A 318 22.32 11.41 -6.05
C GLU A 318 21.57 10.06 -5.94
N PHE A 319 20.68 9.92 -4.95
CA PHE A 319 19.81 8.75 -4.78
C PHE A 319 18.48 8.86 -5.53
N GLN A 320 18.24 9.93 -6.30
CA GLN A 320 17.01 10.10 -7.09
C GLN A 320 16.70 8.86 -7.95
N PRO A 321 17.65 8.21 -8.64
CA PRO A 321 17.35 7.05 -9.51
C PRO A 321 16.79 5.84 -8.76
N VAL A 322 17.10 5.68 -7.48
CA VAL A 322 16.64 4.55 -6.66
C VAL A 322 15.47 4.92 -5.74
N CYS A 323 15.43 6.17 -5.26
CA CYS A 323 14.41 6.67 -4.36
C CYS A 323 13.20 7.25 -5.09
N GLY A 324 13.39 8.00 -6.18
CA GLY A 324 12.33 8.66 -6.94
C GLY A 324 11.67 9.83 -6.20
N GLY A 325 12.38 10.45 -5.22
CA GLY A 325 11.89 11.63 -4.50
C GLY A 325 11.04 11.33 -3.26
N GLY A 326 11.06 10.12 -2.72
CA GLY A 326 10.24 9.76 -1.55
C GLY A 326 8.74 9.68 -1.85
N SER A 327 7.88 9.98 -0.86
CA SER A 327 6.43 9.95 -1.01
C SER A 327 5.89 11.24 -1.65
N ARG A 328 5.44 11.14 -2.90
CA ARG A 328 4.76 12.26 -3.59
C ARG A 328 3.44 12.61 -2.92
N ALA A 329 2.75 11.59 -2.36
CA ALA A 329 1.50 11.78 -1.64
C ALA A 329 1.72 12.61 -0.36
N ARG A 330 2.76 12.29 0.43
CA ARG A 330 3.07 13.05 1.65
C ARG A 330 3.58 14.46 1.32
N ALA A 331 4.46 14.61 0.33
CA ALA A 331 4.91 15.92 -0.13
C ALA A 331 3.72 16.81 -0.47
N TYR A 332 2.78 16.30 -1.28
CA TYR A 332 1.58 17.03 -1.66
C TYR A 332 0.67 17.32 -0.47
N ALA A 333 0.41 16.36 0.40
CA ALA A 333 -0.49 16.53 1.54
C ALA A 333 0.02 17.57 2.55
N VAL A 334 1.36 17.70 2.69
CA VAL A 334 1.98 18.62 3.65
C VAL A 334 2.23 20.01 3.03
N THR A 335 2.62 20.09 1.76
CA THR A 335 3.09 21.34 1.13
C THR A 335 2.13 21.91 0.09
N GLY A 336 1.15 21.12 -0.39
CA GLY A 336 0.32 21.45 -1.55
C GLY A 336 1.05 21.32 -2.89
N GLN A 337 2.33 20.94 -2.89
CA GLN A 337 3.17 20.85 -4.09
C GLN A 337 3.57 19.39 -4.39
N LEU A 338 3.21 18.92 -5.59
CA LEU A 338 3.40 17.52 -5.97
C LEU A 338 4.87 17.10 -6.05
N PHE A 339 5.76 18.02 -6.41
CA PHE A 339 7.17 17.76 -6.65
C PHE A 339 8.09 18.31 -5.56
N ALA A 340 7.55 18.87 -4.47
CA ALA A 340 8.33 19.26 -3.30
C ALA A 340 9.12 18.07 -2.73
N GLU A 341 10.15 18.34 -1.97
CA GLU A 341 10.87 17.32 -1.21
C GLU A 341 9.96 16.61 -0.22
N ASP A 342 10.26 15.33 0.06
CA ASP A 342 9.52 14.56 1.05
C ASP A 342 9.92 15.03 2.46
N PRO A 343 9.01 15.60 3.27
CA PRO A 343 9.32 16.13 4.59
C PRO A 343 9.77 15.06 5.60
N ALA A 344 9.56 13.78 5.31
CA ALA A 344 10.01 12.66 6.15
C ALA A 344 11.44 12.17 5.81
N CYS A 345 12.16 12.85 4.91
CA CYS A 345 13.54 12.52 4.57
C CYS A 345 14.51 13.51 5.24
N SER A 346 15.44 12.99 6.07
CA SER A 346 16.49 13.79 6.73
C SER A 346 17.78 13.88 5.91
N TYR A 347 17.86 13.19 4.76
CA TYR A 347 19.09 13.11 3.98
C TYR A 347 19.43 14.45 3.31
N GLU A 348 20.66 14.88 3.52
CA GLU A 348 21.24 16.04 2.82
C GLU A 348 22.12 15.53 1.65
N PRO A 349 21.76 15.86 0.39
CA PRO A 349 22.54 15.50 -0.79
C PRO A 349 23.96 16.05 -0.74
N ALA A 350 24.94 15.29 -1.24
CA ALA A 350 26.35 15.71 -1.25
C ALA A 350 26.56 17.05 -1.97
N SER A 351 25.74 17.37 -2.96
CA SER A 351 25.79 18.64 -3.69
C SER A 351 25.36 19.86 -2.88
N LEU A 352 24.70 19.66 -1.73
CA LEU A 352 24.26 20.73 -0.82
C LEU A 352 25.08 20.77 0.48
N ALA A 353 25.88 19.72 0.75
CA ALA A 353 26.81 19.73 1.87
C ALA A 353 27.97 20.70 1.57
N VAL A 354 28.01 21.85 2.25
CA VAL A 354 29.04 22.89 2.16
C VAL A 354 30.15 22.61 3.18
#